data_5396c5fbd1e736192f9042a672f5c329
#
_entry.id   5396c5fbd1e736192f9042a672f5c329
#
_cell.length_a   1.000
_cell.length_b   1.000
_cell.length_c   1.000
_cell.angle_alpha   90.00
_cell.angle_beta   90.00
_cell.angle_gamma   90.00
#
_symmetry.space_group_name_H-M   'P 1'
#
loop_
_entity.id
_entity.type
_entity.pdbx_description
1 polymer ?
#
loop_
_entity_poly.entity_id
_entity_poly.type
_entity_poly.pdbx_seq_one_letter_code
_entity_poly.pdbx_strand_id
1 'polypeptide(L)'
;MGKAVSVTGGVVVLALAYVGSSWWLGQQAEKHYQTDYDKIVKRMGFDEVKRVVYTRGIFESQAIDILTLVLPRPPQGMMGDDDQDDSGEDITLHLYLVQTIKHGPFVGGRLAAARIETRLDKVEGIPEGLKQALAKASAPTASTLVGFDGSMDGQAVLPAGEMVPPDSEPDNRMSWKQLTYDYRVSGDRLQVQDQLQWPELTWSVSPGAFGTDKPGMHLVMSGLSVNIQQTGTNPDYCLMVPGHYTTRLNDFQLKTVWNDGKKPFTLFSVSGWESQGRITSSGELLASEENGAGKAVVMDVPLEKLGYTASISNIDEAVLVPLQDIIQEMGKATDPDDAMPDEARLRPVVSTLAASSPALAMRLDGTLKGKTAYVDSRVVLNPLQGSASVPLGQQMLQTLKADVKVYLPKAITAEVNRRLEKTFGKDANGCNLDCQLRQQGIALEQADAWKAKVQFSGGQLMLNGQRIF
;
A
#
# COMPACT_ATOMS: atom_id res chain seq x y z
N MET A 1 36.60 -55.83 18.08
CA MET A 1 35.29 -55.41 18.64
C MET A 1 35.25 -53.93 19.13
N GLY A 2 36.39 -53.30 19.50
CA GLY A 2 36.35 -51.91 20.04
C GLY A 2 35.94 -50.80 19.08
N LYS A 3 36.17 -50.88 17.78
CA LYS A 3 35.84 -49.82 16.83
C LYS A 3 34.32 -49.71 16.50
N ALA A 4 33.60 -50.84 16.52
CA ALA A 4 32.14 -50.84 16.28
C ALA A 4 31.37 -50.25 17.48
N VAL A 5 31.82 -50.50 18.70
CA VAL A 5 31.20 -49.95 19.92
C VAL A 5 31.36 -48.42 20.01
N SER A 6 32.52 -47.88 19.62
CA SER A 6 32.76 -46.44 19.61
C SER A 6 31.96 -45.69 18.55
N VAL A 7 31.76 -46.29 17.38
CA VAL A 7 30.90 -45.69 16.32
C VAL A 7 29.42 -45.68 16.73
N THR A 8 28.94 -46.80 17.31
CA THR A 8 27.54 -46.89 17.78
C THR A 8 27.26 -45.91 18.94
N GLY A 9 28.22 -45.79 19.88
CA GLY A 9 28.13 -44.81 20.97
C GLY A 9 28.09 -43.35 20.46
N GLY A 10 28.96 -43.04 19.48
CA GLY A 10 28.95 -41.70 18.84
C GLY A 10 27.64 -41.36 18.12
N VAL A 11 27.09 -42.32 17.40
CA VAL A 11 25.78 -42.12 16.73
C VAL A 11 24.63 -41.91 17.72
N VAL A 12 24.61 -42.65 18.82
CA VAL A 12 23.60 -42.49 19.87
C VAL A 12 23.71 -41.11 20.56
N VAL A 13 24.93 -40.66 20.86
CA VAL A 13 25.16 -39.33 21.46
C VAL A 13 24.71 -38.21 20.48
N LEU A 14 25.03 -38.32 19.20
CA LEU A 14 24.60 -37.37 18.20
C LEU A 14 23.06 -37.36 18.03
N ALA A 15 22.43 -38.52 18.04
CA ALA A 15 20.97 -38.64 17.99
C ALA A 15 20.30 -37.99 19.21
N LEU A 16 20.80 -38.23 20.41
CA LEU A 16 20.30 -37.61 21.64
C LEU A 16 20.51 -36.08 21.65
N ALA A 17 21.68 -35.63 21.18
CA ALA A 17 21.93 -34.19 21.03
C ALA A 17 20.99 -33.54 20.03
N TYR A 18 20.69 -34.21 18.91
CA TYR A 18 19.73 -33.72 17.93
C TYR A 18 18.31 -33.63 18.50
N VAL A 19 17.83 -34.68 19.17
CA VAL A 19 16.50 -34.71 19.81
C VAL A 19 16.40 -33.63 20.90
N GLY A 20 17.44 -33.53 21.77
CA GLY A 20 17.47 -32.53 22.84
C GLY A 20 17.51 -31.09 22.30
N SER A 21 18.31 -30.83 21.26
CA SER A 21 18.34 -29.50 20.61
C SER A 21 17.03 -29.16 19.88
N SER A 22 16.43 -30.13 19.19
CA SER A 22 15.13 -29.92 18.53
C SER A 22 14.03 -29.62 19.53
N TRP A 23 13.99 -30.33 20.66
CA TRP A 23 13.03 -30.06 21.74
C TRP A 23 13.22 -28.68 22.37
N TRP A 24 14.49 -28.27 22.64
CA TRP A 24 14.81 -26.95 23.17
C TRP A 24 14.46 -25.84 22.20
N LEU A 25 14.81 -26.00 20.90
CA LEU A 25 14.44 -25.07 19.84
C LEU A 25 12.92 -24.95 19.66
N GLY A 26 12.18 -26.05 19.82
CA GLY A 26 10.73 -26.04 19.85
C GLY A 26 10.15 -25.19 20.98
N GLN A 27 10.75 -25.23 22.18
CA GLN A 27 10.35 -24.34 23.27
C GLN A 27 10.65 -22.87 22.98
N GLN A 28 11.81 -22.56 22.41
CA GLN A 28 12.16 -21.20 22.03
C GLN A 28 11.23 -20.70 20.90
N ALA A 29 10.96 -21.53 19.90
CA ALA A 29 10.04 -21.23 18.82
C ALA A 29 8.63 -20.91 19.38
N GLU A 30 8.10 -21.69 20.31
CA GLU A 30 6.82 -21.44 20.96
C GLU A 30 6.81 -20.09 21.67
N LYS A 31 7.83 -19.77 22.45
CA LYS A 31 7.96 -18.52 23.20
C LYS A 31 8.04 -17.30 22.26
N HIS A 32 8.88 -17.36 21.24
CA HIS A 32 9.02 -16.29 20.25
C HIS A 32 7.76 -16.14 19.41
N TYR A 33 7.15 -17.24 19.01
CA TYR A 33 5.89 -17.24 18.29
C TYR A 33 4.76 -16.55 19.08
N GLN A 34 4.71 -16.76 20.41
CA GLN A 34 3.71 -16.13 21.26
C GLN A 34 3.94 -14.63 21.51
N THR A 35 5.19 -14.18 21.56
CA THR A 35 5.51 -12.79 21.92
C THR A 35 5.72 -11.87 20.72
N ASP A 36 6.25 -12.39 19.63
CA ASP A 36 6.69 -11.56 18.49
C ASP A 36 5.71 -11.61 17.32
N TYR A 37 5.00 -12.73 17.17
CA TYR A 37 4.06 -12.92 16.06
C TYR A 37 2.93 -11.88 16.09
N ASP A 38 2.31 -11.67 17.25
CA ASP A 38 1.23 -10.70 17.39
C ASP A 38 1.66 -9.27 17.04
N LYS A 39 2.92 -8.91 17.35
CA LYS A 39 3.48 -7.61 17.00
C LYS A 39 3.69 -7.47 15.48
N ILE A 40 4.24 -8.51 14.85
CA ILE A 40 4.51 -8.50 13.41
C ILE A 40 3.20 -8.41 12.63
N VAL A 41 2.22 -9.21 12.99
CA VAL A 41 0.93 -9.26 12.29
C VAL A 41 0.16 -7.96 12.42
N LYS A 42 0.12 -7.35 13.62
CA LYS A 42 -0.47 -6.02 13.82
C LYS A 42 0.24 -4.94 12.97
N ARG A 43 1.56 -5.02 12.81
CA ARG A 43 2.32 -4.13 11.92
C ARG A 43 1.94 -4.31 10.44
N MET A 44 1.50 -5.49 10.03
CA MET A 44 1.02 -5.76 8.68
C MET A 44 -0.38 -5.21 8.38
N GLY A 45 -1.01 -4.55 9.36
CA GLY A 45 -2.33 -3.93 9.21
C GLY A 45 -3.51 -4.87 9.47
N PHE A 46 -3.28 -6.00 10.12
CA PHE A 46 -4.38 -6.84 10.60
C PHE A 46 -4.92 -6.33 11.93
N ASP A 47 -6.25 -6.29 12.07
CA ASP A 47 -6.92 -5.72 13.24
C ASP A 47 -6.81 -6.63 14.46
N GLU A 48 -6.88 -7.93 14.25
CA GLU A 48 -6.79 -8.92 15.31
C GLU A 48 -6.05 -10.17 14.81
N VAL A 49 -5.29 -10.76 15.73
CA VAL A 49 -4.71 -12.10 15.56
C VAL A 49 -5.18 -12.98 16.70
N LYS A 50 -5.91 -14.03 16.35
CA LYS A 50 -6.37 -15.02 17.33
C LYS A 50 -5.73 -16.36 17.06
N ARG A 51 -4.95 -16.84 18.03
CA ARG A 51 -4.45 -18.21 18.00
C ARG A 51 -5.52 -19.17 18.44
N VAL A 52 -5.86 -20.13 17.59
CA VAL A 52 -6.87 -21.15 17.87
C VAL A 52 -6.23 -22.37 18.51
N VAL A 53 -5.12 -22.83 17.95
CA VAL A 53 -4.42 -24.05 18.39
C VAL A 53 -2.91 -23.87 18.26
N TYR A 54 -2.16 -24.35 19.25
CA TYR A 54 -0.73 -24.60 19.13
C TYR A 54 -0.44 -25.96 19.76
N THR A 55 0.01 -26.91 18.93
CA THR A 55 0.37 -28.26 19.38
C THR A 55 1.86 -28.46 19.19
N ARG A 56 2.58 -28.59 20.31
CA ARG A 56 4.03 -28.79 20.29
C ARG A 56 4.37 -30.27 20.20
N GLY A 57 5.21 -30.62 19.22
CA GLY A 57 5.94 -31.89 19.17
C GLY A 57 7.43 -31.71 19.42
N ILE A 58 8.21 -32.78 19.32
CA ILE A 58 9.68 -32.75 19.49
C ILE A 58 10.36 -32.16 18.24
N PHE A 59 9.97 -32.61 17.06
CA PHE A 59 10.57 -32.23 15.79
C PHE A 59 9.73 -31.25 14.97
N GLU A 60 8.44 -31.21 15.29
CA GLU A 60 7.45 -30.40 14.55
C GLU A 60 6.38 -29.93 15.52
N SER A 61 5.95 -28.68 15.34
CA SER A 61 4.75 -28.10 15.98
C SER A 61 3.75 -27.69 14.91
N GLN A 62 2.50 -27.63 15.27
CA GLN A 62 1.42 -27.14 14.41
C GLN A 62 0.71 -25.98 15.09
N ALA A 63 0.38 -24.95 14.32
CA ALA A 63 -0.41 -23.82 14.79
C ALA A 63 -1.52 -23.49 13.79
N ILE A 64 -2.64 -23.00 14.31
CA ILE A 64 -3.73 -22.44 13.53
C ILE A 64 -4.01 -21.05 14.08
N ASP A 65 -3.85 -20.06 13.23
CA ASP A 65 -4.12 -18.66 13.55
C ASP A 65 -5.25 -18.12 12.67
N ILE A 66 -6.05 -17.23 13.24
CA ILE A 66 -7.06 -16.46 12.51
C ILE A 66 -6.59 -15.02 12.51
N LEU A 67 -6.37 -14.48 11.30
CA LEU A 67 -6.11 -13.07 11.09
C LEU A 67 -7.42 -12.38 10.71
N THR A 68 -7.77 -11.33 11.43
CA THR A 68 -8.94 -10.51 11.14
C THR A 68 -8.49 -9.23 10.43
N LEU A 69 -9.12 -8.93 9.32
CA LEU A 69 -8.93 -7.71 8.54
C LEU A 69 -10.30 -7.05 8.33
N VAL A 70 -10.43 -5.81 8.77
CA VAL A 70 -11.63 -5.00 8.52
C VAL A 70 -11.37 -4.09 7.33
N LEU A 71 -12.14 -4.27 6.27
CA LEU A 71 -12.07 -3.45 5.07
C LEU A 71 -13.18 -2.40 5.14
N PRO A 72 -12.84 -1.10 5.13
CA PRO A 72 -13.85 -0.06 5.08
C PRO A 72 -14.64 -0.19 3.77
N ARG A 73 -15.95 0.00 3.87
CA ARG A 73 -16.83 -0.02 2.70
C ARG A 73 -16.44 1.11 1.74
N PRO A 74 -16.42 0.88 0.43
CA PRO A 74 -16.25 1.96 -0.54
C PRO A 74 -17.31 3.05 -0.33
N PRO A 75 -16.96 4.34 -0.47
CA PRO A 75 -17.91 5.43 -0.34
C PRO A 75 -19.14 5.21 -1.21
N GLN A 76 -20.34 5.44 -0.66
CA GLN A 76 -21.59 5.40 -1.41
C GLN A 76 -21.48 6.35 -2.62
N GLY A 77 -21.85 5.88 -3.81
CA GLY A 77 -21.74 6.62 -5.07
C GLY A 77 -20.73 6.03 -6.06
N MET A 78 -19.88 5.08 -5.65
CA MET A 78 -19.06 4.28 -6.59
C MET A 78 -19.78 3.00 -7.08
N MET A 79 -20.80 2.55 -6.35
CA MET A 79 -21.71 1.47 -6.75
C MET A 79 -23.11 2.10 -6.86
N GLY A 80 -23.82 1.85 -7.97
CA GLY A 80 -25.06 2.53 -8.32
C GLY A 80 -26.14 2.58 -7.22
N ASP A 81 -26.96 3.60 -7.28
CA ASP A 81 -27.92 4.11 -6.29
C ASP A 81 -29.16 3.21 -5.99
N ASP A 82 -29.22 1.95 -6.39
CA ASP A 82 -30.49 1.22 -6.45
C ASP A 82 -30.80 0.23 -5.31
N ASP A 83 -29.90 0.01 -4.34
CA ASP A 83 -30.20 -0.90 -3.22
C ASP A 83 -30.27 -0.13 -1.89
N GLN A 84 -31.50 0.22 -1.51
CA GLN A 84 -31.92 0.80 -0.22
C GLN A 84 -31.91 -0.22 0.94
N ASP A 85 -31.05 -1.21 0.96
CA ASP A 85 -30.89 -2.05 2.15
C ASP A 85 -29.61 -1.63 2.90
N ASP A 86 -29.84 -0.63 3.73
CA ASP A 86 -28.85 0.13 4.48
C ASP A 86 -28.51 -0.59 5.80
N SER A 87 -27.69 -1.61 5.73
CA SER A 87 -26.89 -2.02 6.89
C SER A 87 -25.41 -1.82 6.55
N GLY A 88 -24.96 -0.59 6.72
CA GLY A 88 -23.63 -0.12 6.38
C GLY A 88 -22.51 -0.75 7.22
N GLU A 89 -22.45 -2.09 7.33
CA GLU A 89 -21.40 -2.81 8.06
C GLU A 89 -20.15 -2.95 7.19
N ASP A 90 -18.98 -2.73 7.79
CA ASP A 90 -17.67 -3.01 7.21
C ASP A 90 -17.51 -4.47 6.86
N ILE A 91 -16.70 -4.77 5.85
CA ILE A 91 -16.41 -6.15 5.46
C ILE A 91 -15.32 -6.69 6.38
N THR A 92 -15.71 -7.56 7.32
CA THR A 92 -14.76 -8.25 8.18
C THR A 92 -14.32 -9.57 7.56
N LEU A 93 -13.03 -9.69 7.25
CA LEU A 93 -12.42 -10.89 6.71
C LEU A 93 -11.71 -11.67 7.80
N HIS A 94 -11.93 -12.98 7.86
CA HIS A 94 -11.17 -13.89 8.70
C HIS A 94 -10.35 -14.85 7.85
N LEU A 95 -9.02 -14.75 7.95
CA LEU A 95 -8.06 -15.58 7.23
C LEU A 95 -7.55 -16.68 8.17
N TYR A 96 -7.81 -17.92 7.87
CA TYR A 96 -7.36 -19.08 8.64
C TYR A 96 -6.03 -19.58 8.10
N LEU A 97 -4.97 -19.41 8.87
CA LEU A 97 -3.62 -19.85 8.54
C LEU A 97 -3.26 -21.13 9.29
N VAL A 98 -2.92 -22.16 8.55
CA VAL A 98 -2.34 -23.40 9.10
C VAL A 98 -0.83 -23.35 8.94
N GLN A 99 -0.12 -23.51 10.04
CA GLN A 99 1.34 -23.45 10.10
C GLN A 99 1.92 -24.76 10.60
N THR A 100 2.97 -25.22 9.91
CA THR A 100 3.80 -26.35 10.30
C THR A 100 5.18 -25.82 10.63
N ILE A 101 5.62 -25.96 11.87
CA ILE A 101 6.89 -25.46 12.39
C ILE A 101 7.83 -26.65 12.63
N LYS A 102 8.78 -26.87 11.73
CA LYS A 102 9.81 -27.91 11.85
C LYS A 102 10.97 -27.37 12.67
N HIS A 103 11.34 -28.07 13.74
CA HIS A 103 12.38 -27.63 14.66
C HIS A 103 13.77 -28.10 14.20
N GLY A 104 14.79 -27.20 14.34
CA GLY A 104 16.18 -27.50 14.04
C GLY A 104 16.82 -28.58 14.94
N PRO A 105 18.12 -28.72 14.89
CA PRO A 105 19.11 -27.82 14.26
C PRO A 105 19.33 -28.04 12.77
N PHE A 106 18.70 -29.03 12.14
CA PHE A 106 18.84 -29.32 10.73
C PHE A 106 17.47 -29.48 10.08
N VAL A 107 17.03 -28.47 9.33
CA VAL A 107 15.72 -28.42 8.71
C VAL A 107 15.82 -28.06 7.23
N GLY A 108 15.14 -28.81 6.37
CA GLY A 108 15.14 -28.56 4.93
C GLY A 108 16.55 -28.61 4.29
N GLY A 109 17.48 -29.43 4.82
CA GLY A 109 18.83 -29.53 4.32
C GLY A 109 19.79 -28.41 4.76
N ARG A 110 19.36 -27.55 5.70
CA ARG A 110 20.16 -26.43 6.21
C ARG A 110 20.24 -26.44 7.73
N LEU A 111 21.32 -25.88 8.27
CA LEU A 111 21.44 -25.60 9.69
C LEU A 111 20.62 -24.34 10.02
N ALA A 112 19.53 -24.53 10.81
CA ALA A 112 18.64 -23.45 11.20
C ALA A 112 17.88 -23.83 12.49
N ALA A 113 17.34 -22.83 13.18
CA ALA A 113 16.55 -23.02 14.39
C ALA A 113 15.18 -23.62 14.08
N ALA A 114 14.52 -23.12 13.02
CA ALA A 114 13.21 -23.63 12.58
C ALA A 114 12.96 -23.38 11.10
N ARG A 115 12.01 -24.12 10.54
CA ARG A 115 11.35 -23.81 9.27
C ARG A 115 9.87 -23.78 9.48
N ILE A 116 9.22 -22.67 9.12
CA ILE A 116 7.80 -22.43 9.22
C ILE A 116 7.20 -22.54 7.82
N GLU A 117 6.26 -23.44 7.62
CA GLU A 117 5.49 -23.59 6.39
C GLU A 117 4.05 -23.14 6.70
N THR A 118 3.61 -22.09 6.04
CA THR A 118 2.27 -21.49 6.25
C THR A 118 1.41 -21.71 5.02
N ARG A 119 0.16 -22.05 5.21
CA ARG A 119 -0.85 -22.19 4.16
C ARG A 119 -2.13 -21.49 4.59
N LEU A 120 -2.74 -20.75 3.68
CA LEU A 120 -4.11 -20.28 3.84
C LEU A 120 -5.06 -21.47 3.68
N ASP A 121 -5.86 -21.76 4.71
CA ASP A 121 -6.80 -22.89 4.72
C ASP A 121 -8.18 -22.45 4.26
N LYS A 122 -8.70 -21.34 4.80
CA LYS A 122 -9.99 -20.76 4.39
C LYS A 122 -10.03 -19.26 4.64
N VAL A 123 -10.99 -18.61 3.96
CA VAL A 123 -11.35 -17.19 4.17
C VAL A 123 -12.83 -17.14 4.52
N GLU A 124 -13.18 -16.43 5.58
CA GLU A 124 -14.57 -16.14 5.97
C GLU A 124 -14.83 -14.62 5.88
N GLY A 125 -16.10 -14.21 5.85
CA GLY A 125 -16.49 -12.80 5.70
C GLY A 125 -16.57 -12.31 4.25
N ILE A 126 -16.36 -13.19 3.27
CA ILE A 126 -16.54 -12.89 1.85
C ILE A 126 -17.87 -13.46 1.33
N PRO A 127 -18.49 -12.86 0.30
CA PRO A 127 -19.68 -13.39 -0.35
C PRO A 127 -19.49 -14.85 -0.80
N GLU A 128 -20.55 -15.65 -0.72
CA GLU A 128 -20.49 -17.10 -0.98
C GLU A 128 -19.93 -17.41 -2.38
N GLY A 129 -20.27 -16.60 -3.35
CA GLY A 129 -19.75 -16.77 -4.67
C GLY A 129 -18.25 -16.53 -4.80
N LEU A 130 -17.73 -15.60 -4.04
CA LEU A 130 -16.28 -15.36 -4.00
C LEU A 130 -15.56 -16.50 -3.28
N LYS A 131 -16.16 -17.11 -2.24
CA LYS A 131 -15.64 -18.31 -1.59
C LYS A 131 -15.51 -19.47 -2.59
N GLN A 132 -16.54 -19.71 -3.41
CA GLN A 132 -16.52 -20.79 -4.41
C GLN A 132 -15.45 -20.54 -5.47
N ALA A 133 -15.22 -19.29 -5.86
CA ALA A 133 -14.17 -18.93 -6.80
C ALA A 133 -12.77 -19.14 -6.19
N LEU A 134 -12.56 -18.70 -4.96
CA LEU A 134 -11.29 -18.90 -4.21
C LEU A 134 -11.02 -20.38 -3.92
N ALA A 135 -12.04 -21.19 -3.66
CA ALA A 135 -11.88 -22.63 -3.42
C ALA A 135 -11.33 -23.38 -4.65
N LYS A 136 -11.49 -22.82 -5.86
CA LYS A 136 -10.93 -23.38 -7.10
C LYS A 136 -9.49 -22.94 -7.35
N ALA A 137 -9.07 -21.83 -6.76
CA ALA A 137 -7.70 -21.34 -6.86
C ALA A 137 -6.77 -22.13 -5.93
N SER A 138 -5.50 -22.28 -6.30
CA SER A 138 -4.51 -22.86 -5.40
C SER A 138 -4.25 -21.93 -4.22
N ALA A 139 -4.27 -22.48 -3.01
CA ALA A 139 -4.09 -21.70 -1.79
C ALA A 139 -2.72 -21.00 -1.76
N PRO A 140 -2.64 -19.73 -1.30
CA PRO A 140 -1.39 -19.07 -1.00
C PRO A 140 -0.58 -19.85 0.04
N THR A 141 0.74 -19.86 -0.14
CA THR A 141 1.68 -20.52 0.77
C THR A 141 2.83 -19.61 1.11
N ALA A 142 3.43 -19.82 2.29
CA ALA A 142 4.67 -19.18 2.65
C ALA A 142 5.61 -20.17 3.34
N SER A 143 6.92 -19.96 3.18
CA SER A 143 7.95 -20.74 3.85
C SER A 143 9.02 -19.81 4.40
N THR A 144 9.28 -19.89 5.70
CA THR A 144 10.27 -19.08 6.42
C THR A 144 11.31 -19.97 7.07
N LEU A 145 12.57 -19.73 6.81
CA LEU A 145 13.69 -20.31 7.54
C LEU A 145 14.13 -19.33 8.63
N VAL A 146 14.21 -19.81 9.87
CA VAL A 146 14.62 -19.02 11.02
C VAL A 146 16.02 -19.44 11.43
N GLY A 147 16.98 -18.51 11.39
CA GLY A 147 18.36 -18.72 11.82
C GLY A 147 18.48 -18.86 13.35
N PHE A 148 19.64 -19.37 13.82
CA PHE A 148 19.92 -19.45 15.27
C PHE A 148 20.11 -18.08 15.93
N ASP A 149 20.45 -17.07 15.14
CA ASP A 149 20.55 -15.67 15.53
C ASP A 149 19.18 -14.92 15.49
N GLY A 150 18.11 -15.63 15.14
CA GLY A 150 16.78 -15.03 14.97
C GLY A 150 16.54 -14.38 13.60
N SER A 151 17.51 -14.45 12.68
CA SER A 151 17.31 -14.00 11.29
C SER A 151 16.21 -14.83 10.60
N MET A 152 15.55 -14.21 9.64
CA MET A 152 14.49 -14.86 8.85
C MET A 152 14.79 -14.70 7.36
N ASP A 153 14.63 -15.80 6.61
CA ASP A 153 14.71 -15.84 5.14
C ASP A 153 13.48 -16.58 4.65
N GLY A 154 12.59 -15.89 3.96
CA GLY A 154 11.29 -16.44 3.61
C GLY A 154 10.82 -16.06 2.22
N GLN A 155 9.86 -16.86 1.75
CA GLN A 155 9.14 -16.65 0.50
C GLN A 155 7.66 -16.90 0.70
N ALA A 156 6.82 -15.98 0.21
CA ALA A 156 5.39 -16.20 0.07
C ALA A 156 5.03 -16.26 -1.43
N VAL A 157 4.09 -17.14 -1.75
CA VAL A 157 3.66 -17.41 -3.13
C VAL A 157 2.14 -17.38 -3.18
N LEU A 158 1.59 -16.53 -4.04
CA LEU A 158 0.22 -16.65 -4.54
C LEU A 158 0.30 -17.35 -5.91
N PRO A 159 -0.13 -18.61 -6.03
CA PRO A 159 -0.09 -19.32 -7.30
C PRO A 159 -0.94 -18.62 -8.36
N ALA A 160 -0.62 -18.86 -9.63
CA ALA A 160 -1.45 -18.37 -10.73
C ALA A 160 -2.89 -18.87 -10.57
N GLY A 161 -3.84 -18.03 -10.91
CA GLY A 161 -5.26 -18.36 -10.75
C GLY A 161 -6.16 -17.51 -11.61
N GLU A 162 -7.42 -17.92 -11.61
CA GLU A 162 -8.51 -17.20 -12.24
C GLU A 162 -9.73 -17.22 -11.31
N MET A 163 -10.46 -16.14 -11.27
CA MET A 163 -11.69 -15.99 -10.51
C MET A 163 -12.77 -15.41 -11.42
N VAL A 164 -13.89 -16.14 -11.50
CA VAL A 164 -15.11 -15.69 -12.18
C VAL A 164 -16.17 -15.57 -11.10
N PRO A 165 -16.75 -14.39 -10.86
CA PRO A 165 -17.83 -14.24 -9.89
C PRO A 165 -19.02 -15.11 -10.32
N PRO A 166 -19.67 -15.83 -9.40
CA PRO A 166 -20.88 -16.60 -9.73
C PRO A 166 -21.99 -15.66 -10.16
N ASP A 167 -22.91 -16.16 -10.96
CA ASP A 167 -24.06 -15.43 -11.53
C ASP A 167 -23.68 -14.20 -12.36
N SER A 168 -22.38 -14.03 -12.67
CA SER A 168 -21.90 -12.99 -13.57
C SER A 168 -21.73 -13.51 -15.00
N GLU A 169 -21.70 -12.57 -15.96
CA GLU A 169 -21.35 -12.91 -17.34
C GLU A 169 -19.95 -13.54 -17.40
N PRO A 170 -19.69 -14.50 -18.31
CA PRO A 170 -18.38 -15.19 -18.40
C PRO A 170 -17.18 -14.26 -18.60
N ASP A 171 -17.44 -13.06 -19.13
CA ASP A 171 -16.42 -12.03 -19.35
C ASP A 171 -16.05 -11.26 -18.07
N ASN A 172 -16.86 -11.38 -17.00
CA ASN A 172 -16.53 -10.84 -15.69
C ASN A 172 -15.53 -11.78 -15.01
N ARG A 173 -14.26 -11.50 -15.16
CA ARG A 173 -13.21 -12.37 -14.64
C ARG A 173 -11.98 -11.58 -14.18
N MET A 174 -11.33 -12.13 -13.19
CA MET A 174 -10.01 -11.71 -12.75
C MET A 174 -9.05 -12.88 -12.92
N SER A 175 -7.91 -12.67 -13.55
CA SER A 175 -6.87 -13.69 -13.68
C SER A 175 -5.51 -13.10 -13.34
N TRP A 176 -4.63 -13.93 -12.80
CA TRP A 176 -3.29 -13.50 -12.40
C TRP A 176 -2.26 -14.62 -12.63
N LYS A 177 -1.03 -14.20 -12.96
CA LYS A 177 0.14 -15.08 -12.89
C LYS A 177 0.67 -15.12 -11.47
N GLN A 178 1.47 -16.13 -11.17
CA GLN A 178 2.05 -16.32 -9.84
C GLN A 178 2.73 -15.04 -9.35
N LEU A 179 2.32 -14.60 -8.15
CA LEU A 179 3.01 -13.56 -7.39
C LEU A 179 3.99 -14.22 -6.42
N THR A 180 5.20 -13.68 -6.32
CA THR A 180 6.20 -14.08 -5.34
C THR A 180 6.60 -12.89 -4.49
N TYR A 181 6.79 -13.14 -3.20
CA TYR A 181 7.31 -12.18 -2.24
C TYR A 181 8.43 -12.85 -1.44
N ASP A 182 9.66 -12.44 -1.69
CA ASP A 182 10.85 -12.89 -0.98
C ASP A 182 11.24 -11.87 0.07
N TYR A 183 11.58 -12.30 1.27
CA TYR A 183 11.97 -11.40 2.33
C TYR A 183 13.13 -11.96 3.17
N ARG A 184 13.97 -11.06 3.67
CA ARG A 184 15.05 -11.34 4.61
C ARG A 184 15.03 -10.31 5.73
N VAL A 185 15.14 -10.80 6.96
CA VAL A 185 15.20 -9.97 8.16
C VAL A 185 16.42 -10.42 8.97
N SER A 186 17.27 -9.48 9.36
CA SER A 186 18.42 -9.78 10.25
C SER A 186 17.96 -10.19 11.64
N GLY A 187 18.82 -10.89 12.39
CA GLY A 187 18.52 -11.38 13.74
C GLY A 187 18.20 -10.26 14.74
N ASP A 188 18.83 -9.11 14.59
CA ASP A 188 18.56 -7.88 15.33
C ASP A 188 17.30 -7.13 14.83
N ARG A 189 16.72 -7.57 13.70
CA ARG A 189 15.55 -6.98 13.02
C ARG A 189 15.74 -5.56 12.52
N LEU A 190 16.98 -5.08 12.46
CA LEU A 190 17.28 -3.74 11.98
C LEU A 190 17.49 -3.69 10.47
N GLN A 191 17.73 -4.83 9.81
CA GLN A 191 17.89 -4.91 8.36
C GLN A 191 16.78 -5.76 7.76
N VAL A 192 16.07 -5.19 6.78
CA VAL A 192 15.01 -5.84 6.03
C VAL A 192 15.29 -5.71 4.54
N GLN A 193 15.17 -6.81 3.83
CA GLN A 193 15.24 -6.85 2.36
C GLN A 193 14.01 -7.57 1.84
N ASP A 194 13.22 -6.87 1.03
CA ASP A 194 11.99 -7.40 0.45
C ASP A 194 12.03 -7.30 -1.06
N GLN A 195 11.52 -8.32 -1.73
CA GLN A 195 11.33 -8.34 -3.16
C GLN A 195 9.97 -8.92 -3.50
N LEU A 196 9.14 -8.12 -4.14
CA LEU A 196 7.85 -8.55 -4.67
C LEU A 196 7.94 -8.59 -6.20
N GLN A 197 7.41 -9.66 -6.81
CA GLN A 197 7.29 -9.83 -8.25
C GLN A 197 5.88 -10.30 -8.60
N TRP A 198 5.18 -9.54 -9.43
CA TRP A 198 3.87 -9.90 -9.97
C TRP A 198 3.86 -9.74 -11.49
N PRO A 199 4.03 -10.84 -12.23
CA PRO A 199 4.19 -10.77 -13.67
C PRO A 199 2.96 -10.24 -14.42
N GLU A 200 1.74 -10.59 -13.98
CA GLU A 200 0.52 -10.17 -14.68
C GLU A 200 -0.72 -10.29 -13.78
N LEU A 201 -1.59 -9.28 -13.89
CA LEU A 201 -2.96 -9.26 -13.37
C LEU A 201 -3.86 -8.71 -14.46
N THR A 202 -4.97 -9.39 -14.74
CA THR A 202 -6.01 -8.95 -15.65
C THR A 202 -7.36 -8.97 -14.91
N TRP A 203 -8.13 -7.91 -15.05
CA TRP A 203 -9.48 -7.83 -14.52
C TRP A 203 -10.40 -7.26 -15.59
N SER A 204 -11.47 -7.98 -15.87
CA SER A 204 -12.50 -7.61 -16.87
C SER A 204 -13.85 -7.55 -16.21
N VAL A 205 -14.61 -6.55 -16.56
CA VAL A 205 -16.02 -6.36 -16.17
C VAL A 205 -16.81 -6.04 -17.42
N SER A 206 -17.85 -6.82 -17.68
CA SER A 206 -18.70 -6.67 -18.87
C SER A 206 -19.44 -5.33 -18.87
N PRO A 207 -19.74 -4.79 -20.05
CA PRO A 207 -20.68 -3.68 -20.17
C PRO A 207 -22.05 -4.03 -19.56
N GLY A 208 -22.66 -3.08 -18.86
CA GLY A 208 -23.93 -3.29 -18.17
C GLY A 208 -23.82 -3.82 -16.73
N ALA A 209 -22.64 -4.28 -16.29
CA ALA A 209 -22.44 -4.75 -14.91
C ALA A 209 -22.67 -3.62 -13.85
N PHE A 210 -22.45 -2.35 -14.23
CA PHE A 210 -22.71 -1.18 -13.39
C PHE A 210 -24.00 -0.43 -13.77
N GLY A 211 -24.90 -1.06 -14.54
CA GLY A 211 -26.13 -0.49 -15.08
C GLY A 211 -26.23 -0.66 -16.61
N THR A 212 -27.43 -0.78 -17.14
CA THR A 212 -27.72 -1.22 -18.54
C THR A 212 -27.00 -0.41 -19.62
N ASP A 213 -26.72 0.88 -19.38
CA ASP A 213 -26.05 1.78 -20.33
C ASP A 213 -24.61 2.14 -19.93
N LYS A 214 -24.06 1.48 -18.91
CA LYS A 214 -22.68 1.73 -18.44
C LYS A 214 -21.67 0.87 -19.20
N PRO A 215 -20.49 1.43 -19.51
CA PRO A 215 -19.42 0.64 -20.09
C PRO A 215 -18.88 -0.38 -19.09
N GLY A 216 -18.40 -1.48 -19.58
CA GLY A 216 -17.54 -2.37 -18.83
C GLY A 216 -16.14 -1.78 -18.66
N MET A 217 -15.31 -2.46 -17.89
CA MET A 217 -13.92 -2.08 -17.64
C MET A 217 -12.96 -3.24 -17.90
N HIS A 218 -11.80 -2.91 -18.42
CA HIS A 218 -10.71 -3.87 -18.62
C HIS A 218 -9.43 -3.27 -18.06
N LEU A 219 -8.88 -3.93 -17.03
CA LEU A 219 -7.61 -3.60 -16.41
C LEU A 219 -6.58 -4.67 -16.74
N VAL A 220 -5.41 -4.26 -17.16
CA VAL A 220 -4.22 -5.12 -17.31
C VAL A 220 -3.06 -4.45 -16.58
N MET A 221 -2.37 -5.23 -15.76
CA MET A 221 -1.10 -4.87 -15.13
C MET A 221 -0.07 -5.93 -15.49
N SER A 222 1.12 -5.52 -15.88
CA SER A 222 2.21 -6.46 -16.17
C SER A 222 3.55 -6.00 -15.63
N GLY A 223 4.35 -6.97 -15.17
CA GLY A 223 5.74 -6.78 -14.77
C GLY A 223 5.93 -5.86 -13.56
N LEU A 224 5.05 -5.95 -12.56
CA LEU A 224 5.26 -5.26 -11.28
C LEU A 224 6.42 -5.92 -10.52
N SER A 225 7.42 -5.13 -10.15
CA SER A 225 8.52 -5.50 -9.28
C SER A 225 8.78 -4.41 -8.26
N VAL A 226 8.83 -4.77 -6.99
CA VAL A 226 9.17 -3.88 -5.87
C VAL A 226 10.36 -4.47 -5.14
N ASN A 227 11.39 -3.66 -4.90
CA ASN A 227 12.53 -4.04 -4.08
C ASN A 227 12.68 -3.01 -2.97
N ILE A 228 12.82 -3.48 -1.74
CA ILE A 228 12.95 -2.66 -0.54
C ILE A 228 14.19 -3.13 0.21
N GLN A 229 15.04 -2.20 0.64
CA GLN A 229 16.16 -2.46 1.54
C GLN A 229 16.12 -1.42 2.64
N GLN A 230 15.92 -1.86 3.86
CA GLN A 230 15.77 -0.99 5.02
C GLN A 230 16.86 -1.33 6.06
N THR A 231 17.30 -0.29 6.76
CA THR A 231 18.19 -0.39 7.92
C THR A 231 17.54 0.45 9.02
N GLY A 232 16.73 -0.21 9.85
CA GLY A 232 15.98 0.45 10.91
C GLY A 232 16.86 0.71 12.14
N THR A 233 16.62 1.83 12.80
CA THR A 233 17.22 2.16 14.11
C THR A 233 16.29 1.74 15.25
N ASN A 234 14.99 1.61 14.99
CA ASN A 234 13.99 1.21 15.98
C ASN A 234 13.07 0.11 15.43
N PRO A 235 13.06 -1.11 16.02
CA PRO A 235 12.20 -2.19 15.58
C PRO A 235 10.71 -1.98 15.90
N ASP A 236 10.36 -0.97 16.68
CA ASP A 236 8.98 -0.75 17.15
C ASP A 236 8.11 0.06 16.18
N TYR A 237 8.68 0.67 15.13
CA TYR A 237 7.90 1.36 14.09
C TYR A 237 8.18 0.83 12.68
N CYS A 238 7.16 0.88 11.83
CA CYS A 238 7.26 0.49 10.41
C CYS A 238 7.19 1.70 9.44
N LEU A 239 6.84 2.88 9.94
CA LEU A 239 6.78 4.10 9.13
C LEU A 239 8.17 4.71 8.98
N MET A 240 8.51 5.14 7.76
CA MET A 240 9.75 5.89 7.48
C MET A 240 11.05 5.22 7.96
N VAL A 241 11.15 3.90 7.87
CA VAL A 241 12.39 3.18 8.19
C VAL A 241 13.48 3.56 7.19
N PRO A 242 14.69 3.98 7.65
CA PRO A 242 15.79 4.35 6.75
C PRO A 242 16.13 3.23 5.76
N GLY A 243 16.39 3.61 4.50
CA GLY A 243 16.65 2.65 3.46
C GLY A 243 16.36 3.19 2.07
N HIS A 244 16.26 2.31 1.10
CA HIS A 244 15.88 2.65 -0.26
C HIS A 244 14.91 1.60 -0.83
N TYR A 245 14.10 2.05 -1.77
CA TYR A 245 13.17 1.18 -2.49
C TYR A 245 13.10 1.56 -3.96
N THR A 246 12.78 0.57 -4.78
CA THR A 246 12.56 0.76 -6.21
C THR A 246 11.29 0.01 -6.62
N THR A 247 10.50 0.65 -7.48
CA THR A 247 9.33 0.02 -8.10
C THR A 247 9.46 0.10 -9.60
N ARG A 248 9.17 -1.00 -10.29
CA ARG A 248 9.07 -1.08 -11.74
C ARG A 248 7.74 -1.67 -12.12
N LEU A 249 7.16 -1.12 -13.17
CA LEU A 249 5.91 -1.60 -13.75
C LEU A 249 6.05 -1.50 -15.28
N ASN A 250 6.00 -2.64 -15.95
CA ASN A 250 6.14 -2.64 -17.42
C ASN A 250 4.97 -1.94 -18.07
N ASP A 251 3.75 -2.38 -17.74
CA ASP A 251 2.52 -1.80 -18.26
C ASP A 251 1.39 -1.87 -17.23
N PHE A 252 0.61 -0.81 -17.19
CA PHE A 252 -0.70 -0.74 -16.55
C PHE A 252 -1.67 -0.10 -17.52
N GLN A 253 -2.85 -0.68 -17.66
CA GLN A 253 -3.88 -0.21 -18.59
C GLN A 253 -5.26 -0.35 -17.97
N LEU A 254 -6.03 0.73 -17.97
CA LEU A 254 -7.44 0.75 -17.61
C LEU A 254 -8.23 1.32 -18.78
N LYS A 255 -9.12 0.51 -19.35
CA LYS A 255 -9.95 0.85 -20.52
C LYS A 255 -11.42 0.65 -20.23
N THR A 256 -12.28 1.44 -20.89
CA THR A 256 -13.71 1.14 -21.00
C THR A 256 -13.96 0.18 -22.15
N VAL A 257 -14.98 -0.68 -21.99
CA VAL A 257 -15.45 -1.60 -23.03
C VAL A 257 -16.95 -1.38 -23.24
N TRP A 258 -17.40 -1.34 -24.50
CA TRP A 258 -18.79 -1.07 -24.87
C TRP A 258 -19.39 -2.23 -25.66
N ASN A 259 -20.69 -2.53 -25.47
CA ASN A 259 -21.41 -3.58 -26.21
C ASN A 259 -21.77 -3.18 -27.65
N ASP A 260 -21.79 -1.90 -27.97
CA ASP A 260 -22.32 -1.34 -29.24
C ASP A 260 -21.27 -1.21 -30.35
N GLY A 261 -20.14 -1.87 -30.21
CA GLY A 261 -19.04 -1.82 -31.16
C GLY A 261 -18.25 -0.51 -31.15
N LYS A 262 -18.49 0.38 -30.22
CA LYS A 262 -17.63 1.55 -29.98
C LYS A 262 -16.20 1.09 -29.64
N LYS A 263 -15.24 1.87 -30.07
CA LYS A 263 -13.83 1.59 -29.75
C LYS A 263 -13.60 1.71 -28.23
N PRO A 264 -12.80 0.79 -27.65
CA PRO A 264 -12.37 0.96 -26.27
C PRO A 264 -11.71 2.32 -26.05
N PHE A 265 -12.03 2.95 -24.94
CA PHE A 265 -11.45 4.23 -24.53
C PHE A 265 -10.49 4.01 -23.35
N THR A 266 -9.25 4.51 -23.49
CA THR A 266 -8.25 4.39 -22.45
C THR A 266 -8.48 5.47 -21.40
N LEU A 267 -8.94 5.07 -20.23
CA LEU A 267 -9.06 5.99 -19.09
C LEU A 267 -7.68 6.39 -18.59
N PHE A 268 -6.83 5.38 -18.36
CA PHE A 268 -5.47 5.58 -17.89
C PHE A 268 -4.57 4.43 -18.34
N SER A 269 -3.36 4.73 -18.77
CA SER A 269 -2.31 3.73 -18.89
C SER A 269 -0.95 4.32 -18.56
N VAL A 270 -0.06 3.46 -18.08
CA VAL A 270 1.34 3.77 -17.82
C VAL A 270 2.19 2.65 -18.40
N SER A 271 3.28 2.99 -19.07
CA SER A 271 4.25 2.02 -19.58
C SER A 271 5.68 2.42 -19.23
N GLY A 272 6.50 1.40 -18.89
CA GLY A 272 7.88 1.60 -18.50
C GLY A 272 8.01 2.50 -17.26
N TRP A 273 7.13 2.32 -16.29
CA TRP A 273 7.21 3.08 -15.03
C TRP A 273 8.37 2.59 -14.19
N GLU A 274 9.19 3.52 -13.77
CA GLU A 274 10.22 3.28 -12.76
C GLU A 274 10.13 4.36 -11.70
N SER A 275 10.13 3.94 -10.43
CA SER A 275 10.26 4.85 -9.30
C SER A 275 11.34 4.36 -8.34
N GLN A 276 11.93 5.31 -7.64
CA GLN A 276 12.90 5.05 -6.59
C GLN A 276 12.69 6.04 -5.45
N GLY A 277 12.87 5.55 -4.25
CA GLY A 277 12.79 6.37 -3.06
C GLY A 277 13.89 6.02 -2.08
N ARG A 278 14.20 6.98 -1.23
CA ARG A 278 15.18 6.86 -0.17
C ARG A 278 14.67 7.52 1.10
N ILE A 279 14.82 6.82 2.22
CA ILE A 279 14.58 7.37 3.55
C ILE A 279 15.93 7.46 4.25
N THR A 280 16.24 8.60 4.80
CA THR A 280 17.51 8.90 5.50
C THR A 280 17.23 9.38 6.91
N SER A 281 18.16 9.08 7.82
CA SER A 281 18.19 9.60 9.19
C SER A 281 19.38 10.54 9.36
N SER A 282 19.16 11.65 10.05
CA SER A 282 20.21 12.58 10.46
C SER A 282 19.95 12.98 11.91
N GLY A 283 20.62 12.32 12.85
CA GLY A 283 20.27 12.37 14.26
C GLY A 283 18.89 11.74 14.49
N GLU A 284 18.00 12.48 15.13
CA GLU A 284 16.62 12.08 15.42
C GLU A 284 15.64 12.48 14.31
N LEU A 285 16.11 13.14 13.24
CA LEU A 285 15.28 13.60 12.15
C LEU A 285 15.34 12.65 10.95
N LEU A 286 14.18 12.34 10.41
CA LEU A 286 14.01 11.54 9.21
C LEU A 286 13.60 12.40 8.02
N ALA A 287 14.05 11.99 6.84
CA ALA A 287 13.66 12.57 5.57
C ALA A 287 13.41 11.45 4.54
N SER A 288 12.44 11.66 3.66
CA SER A 288 12.15 10.79 2.52
C SER A 288 12.18 11.59 1.23
N GLU A 289 12.80 11.04 0.21
CA GLU A 289 12.76 11.55 -1.15
C GLU A 289 12.36 10.43 -2.09
N GLU A 290 11.44 10.71 -2.99
CA GLU A 290 10.96 9.77 -3.99
C GLU A 290 10.79 10.45 -5.34
N ASN A 291 11.08 9.74 -6.42
CA ASN A 291 10.79 10.15 -7.77
C ASN A 291 10.39 8.95 -8.62
N GLY A 292 9.59 9.22 -9.65
CA GLY A 292 9.18 8.20 -10.60
C GLY A 292 8.76 8.80 -11.92
N ALA A 293 8.90 8.02 -12.99
CA ALA A 293 8.47 8.42 -14.30
C ALA A 293 8.18 7.22 -15.22
N GLY A 294 7.33 7.47 -16.22
CA GLY A 294 7.00 6.53 -17.29
C GLY A 294 6.30 7.26 -18.44
N LYS A 295 5.99 6.55 -19.51
CA LYS A 295 5.06 7.05 -20.53
C LYS A 295 3.64 6.81 -20.04
N ALA A 296 2.71 7.69 -20.38
CA ALA A 296 1.32 7.52 -19.95
C ALA A 296 0.32 7.87 -21.06
N VAL A 297 -0.89 7.33 -20.93
CA VAL A 297 -2.06 7.82 -21.66
C VAL A 297 -3.11 8.16 -20.60
N VAL A 298 -3.64 9.36 -20.64
CA VAL A 298 -4.70 9.83 -19.75
C VAL A 298 -5.87 10.28 -20.60
N MET A 299 -7.02 9.62 -20.47
CA MET A 299 -8.22 9.89 -21.29
C MET A 299 -7.91 9.94 -22.79
N ASP A 300 -7.27 8.90 -23.30
CA ASP A 300 -6.76 8.76 -24.66
C ASP A 300 -5.73 9.83 -25.12
N VAL A 301 -5.26 10.68 -24.21
CA VAL A 301 -4.19 11.66 -24.48
C VAL A 301 -2.83 11.03 -24.17
N PRO A 302 -1.97 10.72 -25.16
CA PRO A 302 -0.66 10.14 -24.92
C PRO A 302 0.31 11.21 -24.42
N LEU A 303 0.86 10.99 -23.23
CA LEU A 303 1.95 11.77 -22.68
C LEU A 303 3.29 11.09 -22.99
N GLU A 304 4.24 11.87 -23.47
CA GLU A 304 5.62 11.39 -23.69
C GLU A 304 6.29 11.01 -22.38
N LYS A 305 5.91 11.70 -21.31
CA LYS A 305 6.35 11.46 -19.96
C LYS A 305 5.24 11.85 -18.98
N LEU A 306 5.01 11.01 -17.98
CA LEU A 306 4.36 11.35 -16.73
C LEU A 306 5.40 11.14 -15.63
N GLY A 307 5.61 12.12 -14.78
CA GLY A 307 6.60 12.02 -13.71
C GLY A 307 6.09 12.63 -12.41
N TYR A 308 6.67 12.20 -11.30
CA TYR A 308 6.49 12.85 -10.02
C TYR A 308 7.79 12.90 -9.22
N THR A 309 7.87 13.85 -8.32
CA THR A 309 8.84 13.89 -7.23
C THR A 309 8.08 14.18 -5.95
N ALA A 310 8.41 13.51 -4.87
CA ALA A 310 7.87 13.77 -3.54
C ALA A 310 9.00 13.80 -2.52
N SER A 311 8.90 14.64 -1.54
CA SER A 311 9.84 14.65 -0.41
C SER A 311 9.12 15.01 0.87
N ILE A 312 9.54 14.36 1.96
CA ILE A 312 9.16 14.71 3.33
C ILE A 312 10.46 14.93 4.08
N SER A 313 10.56 15.99 4.87
CA SER A 313 11.77 16.28 5.65
C SER A 313 11.42 16.72 7.06
N ASN A 314 12.41 16.61 7.94
CA ASN A 314 12.33 17.03 9.33
C ASN A 314 11.22 16.33 10.12
N ILE A 315 11.08 15.02 9.96
CA ILE A 315 10.19 14.21 10.80
C ILE A 315 10.97 13.73 12.00
N ASP A 316 10.58 14.15 13.18
CA ASP A 316 11.15 13.65 14.43
C ASP A 316 10.79 12.17 14.63
N GLU A 317 11.80 11.31 14.84
CA GLU A 317 11.62 9.87 15.02
C GLU A 317 10.68 9.54 16.20
N ALA A 318 10.70 10.37 17.25
CA ALA A 318 9.88 10.18 18.45
C ALA A 318 8.37 10.21 18.17
N VAL A 319 7.93 10.83 17.06
CA VAL A 319 6.50 10.87 16.71
C VAL A 319 6.02 9.63 15.97
N LEU A 320 6.90 8.77 15.45
CA LEU A 320 6.50 7.69 14.53
C LEU A 320 5.64 6.63 15.20
N VAL A 321 6.00 6.18 16.41
CA VAL A 321 5.21 5.19 17.15
C VAL A 321 3.83 5.75 17.53
N PRO A 322 3.72 6.92 18.21
CA PRO A 322 2.41 7.51 18.51
C PRO A 322 1.57 7.82 17.27
N LEU A 323 2.20 8.26 16.18
CA LEU A 323 1.50 8.54 14.92
C LEU A 323 0.97 7.25 14.29
N GLN A 324 1.75 6.18 14.31
CA GLN A 324 1.32 4.86 13.83
C GLN A 324 0.11 4.35 14.61
N ASP A 325 0.13 4.48 15.94
CA ASP A 325 -0.99 4.07 16.80
C ASP A 325 -2.26 4.86 16.45
N ILE A 326 -2.13 6.18 16.25
CA ILE A 326 -3.25 7.05 15.85
C ILE A 326 -3.81 6.64 14.48
N ILE A 327 -2.95 6.42 13.49
CA ILE A 327 -3.38 6.01 12.14
C ILE A 327 -4.12 4.66 12.20
N GLN A 328 -3.64 3.71 12.99
CA GLN A 328 -4.29 2.41 13.15
C GLN A 328 -5.67 2.53 13.82
N GLU A 329 -5.81 3.40 14.81
CA GLU A 329 -7.11 3.65 15.46
C GLU A 329 -8.10 4.34 14.51
N MET A 330 -7.64 5.34 13.77
CA MET A 330 -8.47 6.01 12.75
C MET A 330 -8.95 5.02 11.67
N GLY A 331 -8.09 4.07 11.29
CA GLY A 331 -8.45 3.02 10.34
C GLY A 331 -9.49 2.00 10.86
N LYS A 332 -9.71 1.95 12.18
CA LYS A 332 -10.69 1.05 12.82
C LYS A 332 -12.04 1.71 13.11
N ALA A 333 -12.11 3.03 13.02
CA ALA A 333 -13.34 3.76 13.27
C ALA A 333 -14.32 3.58 12.13
N THR A 334 -15.51 3.09 12.42
CA THR A 334 -16.59 2.87 11.46
C THR A 334 -17.34 4.16 11.13
N ASP A 335 -17.32 5.13 12.05
CA ASP A 335 -17.89 6.45 11.87
C ASP A 335 -16.76 7.49 11.71
N PRO A 336 -16.78 8.33 10.65
CA PRO A 336 -15.81 9.41 10.48
C PRO A 336 -15.74 10.39 11.66
N ASP A 337 -16.83 10.59 12.39
CA ASP A 337 -16.89 11.46 13.57
C ASP A 337 -16.22 10.83 14.78
N ASP A 338 -16.28 9.49 14.91
CA ASP A 338 -15.58 8.72 15.95
C ASP A 338 -14.11 8.42 15.58
N ALA A 339 -13.74 8.58 14.31
CA ALA A 339 -12.39 8.35 13.81
C ALA A 339 -11.37 9.37 14.31
N MET A 340 -11.82 10.57 14.69
CA MET A 340 -10.90 11.63 15.14
C MET A 340 -10.48 11.40 16.60
N PRO A 341 -9.18 11.14 16.84
CA PRO A 341 -8.68 10.97 18.20
C PRO A 341 -8.90 12.24 19.02
N ASP A 342 -9.09 12.06 20.32
CA ASP A 342 -9.21 13.16 21.27
C ASP A 342 -8.01 14.14 21.14
N GLU A 343 -8.30 15.44 21.20
CA GLU A 343 -7.28 16.49 21.13
C GLU A 343 -6.17 16.29 22.16
N ALA A 344 -6.50 15.76 23.34
CA ALA A 344 -5.51 15.50 24.39
C ALA A 344 -4.44 14.49 23.96
N ARG A 345 -4.78 13.53 23.10
CA ARG A 345 -3.85 12.55 22.51
C ARG A 345 -3.11 13.10 21.29
N LEU A 346 -3.79 13.86 20.45
CA LEU A 346 -3.20 14.46 19.25
C LEU A 346 -2.19 15.54 19.57
N ARG A 347 -2.47 16.37 20.57
CA ARG A 347 -1.67 17.56 20.89
C ARG A 347 -0.18 17.28 21.14
N PRO A 348 0.23 16.28 21.97
CA PRO A 348 1.65 15.97 22.15
C PRO A 348 2.33 15.57 20.84
N VAL A 349 1.69 14.72 20.03
CA VAL A 349 2.24 14.22 18.75
C VAL A 349 2.41 15.36 17.76
N VAL A 350 1.37 16.18 17.57
CA VAL A 350 1.40 17.33 16.66
C VAL A 350 2.38 18.39 17.15
N SER A 351 2.50 18.61 18.47
CA SER A 351 3.46 19.57 19.03
C SER A 351 4.89 19.15 18.77
N THR A 352 5.24 17.89 18.99
CA THR A 352 6.58 17.33 18.70
C THR A 352 6.86 17.37 17.21
N LEU A 353 5.91 16.96 16.37
CA LEU A 353 6.03 17.04 14.92
C LEU A 353 6.25 18.49 14.44
N ALA A 354 5.47 19.44 14.93
CA ALA A 354 5.58 20.85 14.56
C ALA A 354 6.90 21.48 15.02
N ALA A 355 7.45 21.05 16.17
CA ALA A 355 8.73 21.58 16.68
C ALA A 355 9.89 21.35 15.72
N SER A 356 9.90 20.25 14.99
CA SER A 356 10.90 19.93 13.96
C SER A 356 10.67 20.64 12.62
N SER A 357 9.55 21.37 12.47
CA SER A 357 9.17 22.08 11.23
C SER A 357 9.15 21.16 10.00
N PRO A 358 8.35 20.10 10.00
CA PRO A 358 8.29 19.17 8.89
C PRO A 358 7.82 19.85 7.61
N ALA A 359 8.38 19.43 6.49
CA ALA A 359 8.01 19.93 5.18
C ALA A 359 7.69 18.77 4.24
N LEU A 360 6.56 18.88 3.55
CA LEU A 360 6.15 18.02 2.45
C LEU A 360 6.25 18.82 1.15
N ALA A 361 6.94 18.30 0.15
CA ALA A 361 6.93 18.86 -1.19
C ALA A 361 6.57 17.76 -2.19
N MET A 362 5.75 18.09 -3.18
CA MET A 362 5.35 17.18 -4.23
C MET A 362 5.23 17.93 -5.55
N ARG A 363 5.77 17.34 -6.61
CA ARG A 363 5.57 17.79 -7.98
C ARG A 363 5.09 16.64 -8.84
N LEU A 364 4.03 16.88 -9.60
CA LEU A 364 3.53 16.01 -10.65
C LEU A 364 3.71 16.74 -11.98
N ASP A 365 4.31 16.10 -12.97
CA ASP A 365 4.51 16.68 -14.30
C ASP A 365 4.10 15.72 -15.41
N GLY A 366 3.56 16.31 -16.50
CA GLY A 366 3.18 15.59 -17.71
C GLY A 366 3.67 16.32 -18.95
N THR A 367 4.37 15.62 -19.85
CA THR A 367 4.90 16.18 -21.09
C THR A 367 4.12 15.69 -22.30
N LEU A 368 3.66 16.62 -23.12
CA LEU A 368 2.95 16.37 -24.38
C LEU A 368 3.51 17.27 -25.48
N LYS A 369 3.99 16.70 -26.58
CA LYS A 369 4.59 17.42 -27.71
C LYS A 369 5.69 18.40 -27.27
N GLY A 370 6.54 17.94 -26.36
CA GLY A 370 7.66 18.72 -25.80
C GLY A 370 7.25 19.87 -24.87
N LYS A 371 5.96 19.99 -24.52
CA LYS A 371 5.46 20.96 -23.54
C LYS A 371 5.12 20.25 -22.25
N THR A 372 5.55 20.81 -21.13
CA THR A 372 5.34 20.20 -19.79
C THR A 372 4.33 21.01 -18.98
N ALA A 373 3.23 20.34 -18.57
CA ALA A 373 2.35 20.81 -17.51
C ALA A 373 2.83 20.30 -16.17
N TYR A 374 2.60 21.03 -15.09
CA TYR A 374 2.93 20.56 -13.76
C TYR A 374 2.02 21.14 -12.68
N VAL A 375 1.92 20.38 -11.58
CA VAL A 375 1.45 20.83 -10.28
C VAL A 375 2.63 20.68 -9.31
N ASP A 376 2.99 21.77 -8.62
CA ASP A 376 4.07 21.83 -7.65
C ASP A 376 3.49 22.31 -6.32
N SER A 377 3.64 21.54 -5.27
CA SER A 377 3.08 21.83 -3.96
C SER A 377 4.15 21.72 -2.87
N ARG A 378 4.06 22.63 -1.90
CA ARG A 378 4.87 22.58 -0.69
C ARG A 378 4.02 22.94 0.52
N VAL A 379 4.08 22.10 1.55
CA VAL A 379 3.40 22.31 2.83
C VAL A 379 4.45 22.26 3.94
N VAL A 380 4.39 23.20 4.86
CA VAL A 380 5.28 23.26 6.03
C VAL A 380 4.43 23.50 7.26
N LEU A 381 4.62 22.67 8.28
CA LEU A 381 4.06 22.89 9.60
C LEU A 381 5.14 23.55 10.48
N ASN A 382 4.96 24.82 10.82
CA ASN A 382 5.88 25.50 11.73
C ASN A 382 5.55 25.16 13.19
N PRO A 383 6.44 25.44 14.15
CA PRO A 383 6.16 25.23 15.56
C PRO A 383 4.85 25.88 16.01
N LEU A 384 4.06 25.15 16.79
CA LEU A 384 2.78 25.65 17.30
C LEU A 384 3.01 26.90 18.14
N GLN A 385 2.18 27.92 17.92
CA GLN A 385 2.22 29.20 18.64
C GLN A 385 0.99 29.35 19.52
N GLY A 386 1.15 29.99 20.66
CA GLY A 386 0.07 30.27 21.61
C GLY A 386 0.02 29.32 22.81
N SER A 387 -0.97 29.54 23.66
CA SER A 387 -1.14 28.78 24.91
C SER A 387 -1.87 27.43 24.62
N ALA A 388 -1.65 26.43 25.48
CA ALA A 388 -2.34 25.16 25.41
C ALA A 388 -3.87 25.25 25.52
N SER A 389 -4.40 26.41 25.96
CA SER A 389 -5.85 26.68 26.02
C SER A 389 -6.48 27.00 24.66
N VAL A 390 -5.67 27.28 23.63
CA VAL A 390 -6.17 27.48 22.27
C VAL A 390 -6.39 26.12 21.62
N PRO A 391 -7.54 25.85 20.97
CA PRO A 391 -7.80 24.60 20.27
C PRO A 391 -6.68 24.25 19.28
N LEU A 392 -6.27 22.98 19.23
CA LEU A 392 -5.17 22.51 18.39
C LEU A 392 -5.39 22.85 16.92
N GLY A 393 -6.59 22.64 16.39
CA GLY A 393 -6.95 22.97 15.01
C GLY A 393 -6.70 24.44 14.67
N GLN A 394 -7.01 25.36 15.58
CA GLN A 394 -6.76 26.78 15.37
C GLN A 394 -5.25 27.10 15.38
N GLN A 395 -4.46 26.49 16.28
CA GLN A 395 -3.02 26.64 16.27
C GLN A 395 -2.39 26.08 14.98
N MET A 396 -2.85 24.94 14.51
CA MET A 396 -2.38 24.34 13.24
C MET A 396 -2.67 25.26 12.05
N LEU A 397 -3.88 25.82 11.94
CA LEU A 397 -4.23 26.76 10.87
C LEU A 397 -3.34 28.00 10.86
N GLN A 398 -2.90 28.49 12.03
CA GLN A 398 -2.01 29.65 12.12
C GLN A 398 -0.57 29.33 11.74
N THR A 399 -0.13 28.10 11.96
CA THR A 399 1.27 27.68 11.77
C THR A 399 1.51 26.97 10.45
N LEU A 400 0.46 26.44 9.83
CA LEU A 400 0.53 25.78 8.53
C LEU A 400 0.81 26.81 7.43
N LYS A 401 1.76 26.47 6.55
CA LYS A 401 2.02 27.19 5.29
C LYS A 401 1.90 26.21 4.14
N ALA A 402 1.14 26.57 3.12
CA ALA A 402 1.06 25.81 1.88
C ALA A 402 1.23 26.74 0.67
N ASP A 403 1.93 26.25 -0.34
CA ASP A 403 2.08 26.91 -1.65
C ASP A 403 1.84 25.85 -2.72
N VAL A 404 0.86 26.07 -3.60
CA VAL A 404 0.56 25.19 -4.72
C VAL A 404 0.61 26.01 -6.00
N LYS A 405 1.39 25.56 -6.98
CA LYS A 405 1.53 26.17 -8.29
C LYS A 405 1.08 25.21 -9.36
N VAL A 406 0.24 25.67 -10.26
CA VAL A 406 -0.21 24.94 -11.44
C VAL A 406 0.26 25.69 -12.67
N TYR A 407 0.83 24.94 -13.61
CA TYR A 407 1.21 25.43 -14.93
C TYR A 407 0.69 24.49 -16.00
N LEU A 408 -0.15 24.97 -16.88
CA LEU A 408 -0.80 24.17 -17.91
C LEU A 408 -0.67 24.90 -19.27
N PRO A 409 0.25 24.48 -20.14
CA PRO A 409 0.40 25.05 -21.50
C PRO A 409 -0.87 24.96 -22.33
N LYS A 410 -1.24 26.02 -23.04
CA LYS A 410 -2.42 26.03 -23.94
C LYS A 410 -2.35 25.01 -25.05
N ALA A 411 -1.15 24.64 -25.50
CA ALA A 411 -0.97 23.56 -26.44
C ALA A 411 -1.43 22.19 -25.93
N ILE A 412 -1.34 21.97 -24.60
CA ILE A 412 -1.85 20.75 -23.95
C ILE A 412 -3.36 20.81 -23.84
N THR A 413 -3.96 21.92 -23.36
CA THR A 413 -5.42 22.03 -23.26
C THR A 413 -6.08 21.90 -24.63
N ALA A 414 -5.50 22.49 -25.68
CA ALA A 414 -6.00 22.37 -27.06
C ALA A 414 -5.99 20.90 -27.56
N GLU A 415 -4.93 20.14 -27.28
CA GLU A 415 -4.87 18.72 -27.68
C GLU A 415 -5.86 17.86 -26.85
N VAL A 416 -5.98 18.13 -25.56
CA VAL A 416 -6.96 17.46 -24.68
C VAL A 416 -8.38 17.73 -25.20
N ASN A 417 -8.73 18.99 -25.43
CA ASN A 417 -10.04 19.39 -25.96
C ASN A 417 -10.35 18.68 -27.29
N ARG A 418 -9.39 18.68 -28.23
CA ARG A 418 -9.56 18.02 -29.53
C ARG A 418 -9.84 16.52 -29.40
N ARG A 419 -9.23 15.85 -28.42
CA ARG A 419 -9.44 14.42 -28.20
C ARG A 419 -10.76 14.14 -27.51
N LEU A 420 -11.09 14.91 -26.46
CA LEU A 420 -12.37 14.78 -25.79
C LEU A 420 -13.54 15.02 -26.74
N GLU A 421 -13.47 16.05 -27.59
CA GLU A 421 -14.49 16.32 -28.63
C GLU A 421 -14.63 15.17 -29.63
N LYS A 422 -13.52 14.53 -30.00
CA LYS A 422 -13.54 13.37 -30.90
C LYS A 422 -14.18 12.14 -30.28
N THR A 423 -14.02 11.95 -28.97
CA THR A 423 -14.46 10.76 -28.25
C THR A 423 -15.90 10.89 -27.75
N PHE A 424 -16.25 12.04 -27.18
CA PHE A 424 -17.54 12.28 -26.52
C PHE A 424 -18.47 13.22 -27.31
N GLY A 425 -18.01 13.76 -28.43
CA GLY A 425 -18.71 14.82 -29.14
C GLY A 425 -18.48 16.19 -28.49
N LYS A 426 -19.08 17.21 -29.06
CA LYS A 426 -19.13 18.53 -28.41
C LYS A 426 -20.03 18.41 -27.21
N ASP A 427 -19.50 18.79 -26.04
CA ASP A 427 -20.28 18.88 -24.81
C ASP A 427 -21.59 19.60 -25.07
N ALA A 428 -22.70 19.14 -24.48
CA ALA A 428 -24.04 19.72 -24.63
C ALA A 428 -24.07 21.22 -24.29
N ASN A 429 -23.14 21.72 -23.48
CA ASN A 429 -22.98 23.11 -23.11
C ASN A 429 -21.95 23.87 -23.96
N GLY A 430 -21.27 23.21 -24.91
CA GLY A 430 -20.27 23.83 -25.77
C GLY A 430 -18.99 24.33 -25.03
N CYS A 431 -18.81 23.99 -23.77
CA CYS A 431 -17.73 24.48 -22.92
C CYS A 431 -16.59 23.46 -22.83
N ASN A 432 -15.46 23.76 -23.45
CA ASN A 432 -14.24 22.97 -23.38
C ASN A 432 -13.41 23.28 -22.12
N LEU A 433 -12.30 22.61 -21.91
CA LEU A 433 -11.44 22.79 -20.73
C LEU A 433 -11.00 24.26 -20.55
N ASP A 434 -10.64 24.97 -21.62
CA ASP A 434 -10.27 26.38 -21.54
C ASP A 434 -11.44 27.27 -21.08
N CYS A 435 -12.64 26.97 -21.58
CA CYS A 435 -13.88 27.64 -21.15
C CYS A 435 -14.18 27.38 -19.66
N GLN A 436 -14.06 26.14 -19.19
CA GLN A 436 -14.26 25.77 -17.80
C GLN A 436 -13.25 26.48 -16.88
N LEU A 437 -11.97 26.52 -17.26
CA LEU A 437 -10.93 27.22 -16.50
C LEU A 437 -11.23 28.73 -16.37
N ARG A 438 -11.80 29.37 -17.41
CA ARG A 438 -12.22 30.76 -17.33
C ARG A 438 -13.43 30.95 -16.43
N GLN A 439 -14.46 30.10 -16.60
CA GLN A 439 -15.71 30.22 -15.81
C GLN A 439 -15.48 30.01 -14.32
N GLN A 440 -14.61 29.08 -13.95
CA GLN A 440 -14.29 28.81 -12.55
C GLN A 440 -13.38 29.89 -11.93
N GLY A 441 -12.68 30.69 -12.75
CA GLY A 441 -11.79 31.76 -12.24
C GLY A 441 -10.58 31.27 -11.44
N ILE A 442 -10.32 29.96 -11.43
CA ILE A 442 -9.26 29.36 -10.63
C ILE A 442 -7.88 29.63 -11.23
N ALA A 443 -7.79 29.68 -12.57
CA ALA A 443 -6.54 29.88 -13.28
C ALA A 443 -6.50 31.21 -14.03
N LEU A 444 -5.34 31.87 -14.02
CA LEU A 444 -5.08 33.08 -14.81
C LEU A 444 -4.65 32.68 -16.20
N GLU A 445 -5.32 33.24 -17.20
CA GLU A 445 -4.96 33.08 -18.59
C GLU A 445 -3.76 33.94 -18.92
N GLN A 446 -2.69 33.34 -19.43
CA GLN A 446 -1.54 34.02 -20.02
C GLN A 446 -1.44 33.70 -21.52
N ALA A 447 -0.53 34.35 -22.24
CA ALA A 447 -0.42 34.18 -23.67
C ALA A 447 -0.26 32.71 -24.11
N ASP A 448 0.55 31.92 -23.40
CA ASP A 448 0.95 30.56 -23.75
C ASP A 448 0.48 29.47 -22.77
N ALA A 449 -0.05 29.85 -21.61
CA ALA A 449 -0.42 28.92 -20.56
C ALA A 449 -1.52 29.44 -19.62
N TRP A 450 -2.15 28.51 -18.93
CA TRP A 450 -2.92 28.73 -17.72
C TRP A 450 -2.04 28.59 -16.49
N LYS A 451 -2.14 29.51 -15.53
CA LYS A 451 -1.40 29.48 -14.27
C LYS A 451 -2.34 29.68 -13.09
N ALA A 452 -2.12 28.90 -12.05
CA ALA A 452 -2.78 29.14 -10.77
C ALA A 452 -1.73 29.07 -9.65
N LYS A 453 -1.94 29.90 -8.62
CA LYS A 453 -1.14 29.90 -7.40
C LYS A 453 -2.08 29.95 -6.22
N VAL A 454 -2.09 28.88 -5.43
CA VAL A 454 -2.82 28.82 -4.17
C VAL A 454 -1.81 28.93 -3.03
N GLN A 455 -2.07 29.84 -2.08
CA GLN A 455 -1.23 30.02 -0.91
C GLN A 455 -2.09 30.01 0.34
N PHE A 456 -1.64 29.30 1.35
CA PHE A 456 -2.23 29.32 2.68
C PHE A 456 -1.16 29.70 3.71
N SER A 457 -1.44 30.69 4.55
CA SER A 457 -0.53 31.11 5.61
C SER A 457 -1.29 31.94 6.64
N GLY A 458 -1.03 31.69 7.93
CA GLY A 458 -1.65 32.45 9.02
C GLY A 458 -3.18 32.38 9.02
N GLY A 459 -3.76 31.24 8.63
CA GLY A 459 -5.21 31.05 8.52
C GLY A 459 -5.87 31.72 7.31
N GLN A 460 -5.09 32.26 6.37
CA GLN A 460 -5.61 32.95 5.19
C GLN A 460 -5.33 32.14 3.92
N LEU A 461 -6.36 31.97 3.11
CA LEU A 461 -6.27 31.33 1.79
C LEU A 461 -6.24 32.41 0.71
N MET A 462 -5.23 32.38 -0.14
CA MET A 462 -5.05 33.27 -1.27
C MET A 462 -5.03 32.49 -2.58
N LEU A 463 -5.78 32.93 -3.58
CA LEU A 463 -5.74 32.41 -4.94
C LEU A 463 -5.23 33.54 -5.86
N ASN A 464 -4.13 33.28 -6.56
CA ASN A 464 -3.52 34.23 -7.51
C ASN A 464 -3.24 35.62 -6.88
N GLY A 465 -2.92 35.67 -5.57
CA GLY A 465 -2.67 36.89 -4.83
C GLY A 465 -3.93 37.59 -4.28
N GLN A 466 -5.12 37.06 -4.54
CA GLN A 466 -6.39 37.55 -3.99
C GLN A 466 -6.81 36.68 -2.80
N ARG A 467 -7.19 37.31 -1.70
CA ARG A 467 -7.71 36.61 -0.51
C ARG A 467 -9.11 36.06 -0.82
N ILE A 468 -9.29 34.75 -0.56
CA ILE A 468 -10.58 34.06 -0.72
C ILE A 468 -11.22 33.83 0.65
N PHE A 469 -10.39 33.49 1.63
CA PHE A 469 -10.82 33.14 2.99
C PHE A 469 -9.86 33.71 4.03
#